data_7016797fa530d38d41e1d603d0b1c4c0
#
_entry.id   7016797fa530d38d41e1d603d0b1c4c0
#
_cell.length_a   1.000
_cell.length_b   1.000
_cell.length_c   1.000
_cell.angle_alpha   90.00
_cell.angle_beta   90.00
_cell.angle_gamma   90.00
#
_symmetry.space_group_name_H-M   'P 1'
#
loop_
_entity.id
_entity.type
_entity.pdbx_description
1 polymer ?
#
loop_
_entity_poly.entity_id
_entity_poly.type
_entity_poly.pdbx_seq_one_letter_code
_entity_poly.pdbx_strand_id
1 'polypeptide(L)'
;MFEASVRPYLLQIPGRGEVLRTKVLRLTGIPEYAVQDRLRGLGVAGHPSGNPGLGYLTRPGEVQLRVSARASDPVRAERMVEELAGKITAVVGDYVFAVDDEVPEKVIGDLLTSQGRTIAVAESCTAGMVAARFTEVPGSSRYFLGGVVAYSNELKKKLLGVPEEVLAEYGAVSEQTALAMAQGIRRITGADFGLAITGIAGPEGGTPVKPVGLVYVALTGAHVTVCHRLLLPGVRAAVRIGTVNVAFKLLKGVLTNRGQPRQTLSRLAEAAGIENLTYN
;
A
#
# COMPACT_ATOMS: atom_id res chain seq x y z
N MET A 1 20.29 -18.27 -25.38
CA MET A 1 21.65 -18.56 -24.89
C MET A 1 21.68 -19.15 -23.49
N PHE A 2 21.07 -18.52 -22.46
CA PHE A 2 21.07 -19.07 -21.09
C PHE A 2 20.42 -20.46 -21.01
N GLU A 3 19.18 -20.64 -21.49
CA GLU A 3 18.44 -21.90 -21.43
C GLU A 3 19.10 -23.04 -22.25
N ALA A 4 19.69 -22.69 -23.39
CA ALA A 4 20.27 -23.70 -24.30
C ALA A 4 21.69 -24.14 -23.94
N SER A 5 22.46 -23.30 -23.28
CA SER A 5 23.91 -23.55 -23.07
C SER A 5 24.31 -23.50 -21.59
N VAL A 6 23.88 -22.48 -20.86
CA VAL A 6 24.36 -22.27 -19.48
C VAL A 6 23.59 -23.16 -18.49
N ARG A 7 22.27 -23.25 -18.62
CA ARG A 7 21.42 -24.06 -17.72
C ARG A 7 21.80 -25.55 -17.74
N PRO A 8 21.97 -26.22 -18.91
CA PRO A 8 22.39 -27.62 -18.94
C PRO A 8 23.77 -27.85 -18.29
N TYR A 9 24.72 -26.93 -18.51
CA TYR A 9 26.04 -26.98 -17.87
C TYR A 9 25.94 -26.86 -16.35
N LEU A 10 25.13 -25.91 -15.84
CA LEU A 10 24.95 -25.73 -14.39
C LEU A 10 24.27 -26.93 -13.73
N LEU A 11 23.37 -27.65 -14.44
CA LEU A 11 22.70 -28.83 -13.93
C LEU A 11 23.64 -30.05 -13.81
N GLN A 12 24.79 -30.05 -14.52
CA GLN A 12 25.78 -31.12 -14.46
C GLN A 12 26.79 -30.97 -13.31
N ILE A 13 26.78 -29.85 -12.58
CA ILE A 13 27.70 -29.63 -11.48
C ILE A 13 27.27 -30.50 -10.27
N PRO A 14 28.11 -31.42 -9.78
CA PRO A 14 27.80 -32.30 -8.65
C PRO A 14 27.44 -31.49 -7.39
N GLY A 15 26.47 -31.99 -6.61
CA GLY A 15 26.02 -31.36 -5.36
C GLY A 15 24.88 -30.33 -5.50
N ARG A 16 24.31 -30.10 -6.68
CA ARG A 16 23.21 -29.17 -6.95
C ARG A 16 21.87 -29.86 -7.17
N GLY A 17 21.55 -30.89 -6.38
CA GLY A 17 20.22 -31.53 -6.42
C GLY A 17 19.14 -30.74 -5.70
N GLU A 18 19.43 -29.53 -5.18
CA GLU A 18 18.45 -28.75 -4.43
C GLU A 18 17.77 -27.70 -5.31
N VAL A 19 16.47 -27.58 -5.13
CA VAL A 19 15.63 -26.53 -5.73
C VAL A 19 15.47 -25.42 -4.72
N LEU A 20 15.71 -24.18 -5.15
CA LEU A 20 15.41 -22.97 -4.38
C LEU A 20 13.99 -22.50 -4.71
N ARG A 21 13.20 -22.26 -3.67
CA ARG A 21 11.93 -21.53 -3.76
C ARG A 21 12.02 -20.23 -2.97
N THR A 22 11.36 -19.21 -3.46
CA THR A 22 11.33 -17.89 -2.79
C THR A 22 9.93 -17.31 -2.87
N LYS A 23 9.55 -16.57 -1.81
CA LYS A 23 8.37 -15.73 -1.77
C LYS A 23 8.74 -14.38 -1.19
N VAL A 24 8.24 -13.31 -1.78
CA VAL A 24 8.51 -11.94 -1.35
C VAL A 24 7.22 -11.34 -0.82
N LEU A 25 7.23 -10.93 0.45
CA LEU A 25 6.15 -10.13 1.03
C LEU A 25 6.57 -8.66 0.99
N ARG A 26 5.76 -7.81 0.38
CA ARG A 26 6.04 -6.38 0.22
C ARG A 26 5.19 -5.60 1.21
N LEU A 27 5.85 -4.90 2.14
CA LEU A 27 5.22 -4.19 3.25
C LEU A 27 5.33 -2.68 3.05
N THR A 28 4.31 -1.94 3.50
CA THR A 28 4.30 -0.47 3.51
C THR A 28 3.77 0.04 4.85
N GLY A 29 4.14 1.27 5.22
CA GLY A 29 3.66 1.92 6.45
C GLY A 29 4.36 1.47 7.74
N ILE A 30 5.39 0.64 7.65
CA ILE A 30 6.18 0.16 8.78
C ILE A 30 7.67 0.23 8.46
N PRO A 31 8.54 0.71 9.39
CA PRO A 31 9.98 0.71 9.18
C PRO A 31 10.57 -0.68 9.45
N GLU A 32 11.73 -0.98 8.83
CA GLU A 32 12.38 -2.28 8.91
C GLU A 32 12.64 -2.74 10.35
N TYR A 33 13.15 -1.85 11.22
CA TYR A 33 13.43 -2.21 12.62
C TYR A 33 12.18 -2.69 13.36
N ALA A 34 11.01 -2.07 13.10
CA ALA A 34 9.75 -2.46 13.72
C ALA A 34 9.23 -3.80 13.16
N VAL A 35 9.52 -4.12 11.89
CA VAL A 35 9.26 -5.44 11.33
C VAL A 35 10.14 -6.49 12.02
N GLN A 36 11.45 -6.23 12.15
CA GLN A 36 12.39 -7.13 12.82
C GLN A 36 11.98 -7.39 14.27
N ASP A 37 11.60 -6.35 15.01
CA ASP A 37 11.11 -6.49 16.39
C ASP A 37 9.89 -7.40 16.50
N ARG A 38 8.88 -7.20 15.64
CA ARG A 38 7.68 -8.02 15.63
C ARG A 38 7.95 -9.48 15.29
N LEU A 39 8.91 -9.74 14.39
CA LEU A 39 9.27 -11.09 13.96
C LEU A 39 10.27 -11.79 14.88
N ARG A 40 10.87 -11.09 15.86
CA ARG A 40 11.86 -11.66 16.79
C ARG A 40 11.36 -12.90 17.52
N GLY A 41 10.09 -12.92 17.92
CA GLY A 41 9.44 -14.05 18.61
C GLY A 41 9.23 -15.31 17.76
N LEU A 42 9.37 -15.21 16.42
CA LEU A 42 9.22 -16.37 15.53
C LEU A 42 10.48 -17.26 15.47
N GLY A 43 11.55 -16.88 16.16
CA GLY A 43 12.83 -17.63 16.11
C GLY A 43 13.51 -17.60 14.74
N VAL A 44 12.95 -16.83 13.79
CA VAL A 44 13.46 -16.67 12.42
C VAL A 44 14.21 -15.34 12.34
N ALA A 45 15.14 -15.13 13.27
CA ALA A 45 15.95 -13.93 13.27
C ALA A 45 16.77 -13.91 11.97
N GLY A 46 16.35 -13.06 11.05
CA GLY A 46 17.07 -12.52 9.90
C GLY A 46 18.35 -13.20 9.43
N HIS A 47 18.36 -14.53 9.32
CA HIS A 47 19.51 -15.23 8.84
C HIS A 47 19.27 -15.63 7.38
N PRO A 48 19.84 -14.89 6.40
CA PRO A 48 19.69 -15.22 4.97
C PRO A 48 20.18 -16.62 4.61
N SER A 49 21.08 -17.19 5.45
CA SER A 49 21.64 -18.53 5.29
C SER A 49 20.86 -19.63 6.02
N GLY A 50 19.77 -19.31 6.74
CA GLY A 50 18.85 -20.30 7.29
C GLY A 50 18.11 -21.09 6.21
N ASN A 51 17.55 -22.24 6.55
CA ASN A 51 16.69 -23.00 5.65
C ASN A 51 15.41 -23.49 6.37
N PRO A 52 14.27 -22.81 6.25
CA PRO A 52 14.05 -21.61 5.43
C PRO A 52 14.79 -20.39 5.98
N GLY A 53 15.19 -19.50 5.06
CA GLY A 53 15.86 -18.22 5.35
C GLY A 53 14.93 -17.04 5.18
N LEU A 54 15.23 -15.93 5.91
CA LEU A 54 14.53 -14.66 5.82
C LEU A 54 15.52 -13.53 5.54
N GLY A 55 15.33 -12.82 4.45
CA GLY A 55 16.09 -11.63 4.06
C GLY A 55 15.21 -10.37 4.10
N TYR A 56 15.85 -9.23 4.34
CA TYR A 56 15.22 -7.90 4.33
C TYR A 56 15.83 -7.04 3.23
N LEU A 57 14.98 -6.30 2.52
CA LEU A 57 15.40 -5.30 1.55
C LEU A 57 14.51 -4.06 1.72
N THR A 58 15.10 -2.95 2.12
CA THR A 58 14.38 -1.68 2.29
C THR A 58 14.52 -0.81 1.05
N ARG A 59 13.39 -0.27 0.61
CA ARG A 59 13.26 0.74 -0.44
C ARG A 59 12.44 1.92 0.09
N PRO A 60 12.49 3.10 -0.52
CA PRO A 60 11.64 4.21 -0.12
C PRO A 60 10.16 3.80 -0.06
N GLY A 61 9.54 3.91 1.15
CA GLY A 61 8.13 3.57 1.37
C GLY A 61 7.79 2.08 1.35
N GLU A 62 8.77 1.18 1.28
CA GLU A 62 8.57 -0.26 1.18
C GLU A 62 9.64 -1.05 1.94
N VAL A 63 9.24 -2.09 2.65
CA VAL A 63 10.12 -3.13 3.20
C VAL A 63 9.75 -4.45 2.55
N GLN A 64 10.70 -5.13 1.92
CA GLN A 64 10.51 -6.45 1.34
C GLN A 64 11.07 -7.51 2.28
N LEU A 65 10.27 -8.52 2.55
CA LEU A 65 10.67 -9.73 3.27
C LEU A 65 10.81 -10.88 2.26
N ARG A 66 12.02 -11.33 2.04
CA ARG A 66 12.30 -12.45 1.15
C ARG A 66 12.43 -13.74 1.94
N VAL A 67 11.42 -14.57 1.86
CA VAL A 67 11.43 -15.94 2.40
C VAL A 67 12.02 -16.86 1.34
N SER A 68 13.00 -17.71 1.72
CA SER A 68 13.61 -18.65 0.79
C SER A 68 13.84 -20.00 1.44
N ALA A 69 13.65 -21.09 0.70
CA ALA A 69 13.98 -22.44 1.17
C ALA A 69 14.61 -23.28 0.06
N ARG A 70 15.47 -24.19 0.46
CA ARG A 70 16.12 -25.18 -0.39
C ARG A 70 15.70 -26.58 0.02
N ALA A 71 15.40 -27.44 -0.94
CA ALA A 71 15.20 -28.86 -0.73
C ALA A 71 15.50 -29.64 -2.02
N SER A 72 15.75 -30.93 -1.91
CA SER A 72 15.88 -31.83 -3.08
C SER A 72 14.56 -32.01 -3.81
N ASP A 73 13.42 -31.85 -3.11
CA ASP A 73 12.08 -31.92 -3.64
C ASP A 73 11.47 -30.51 -3.75
N PRO A 74 11.01 -30.10 -4.96
CA PRO A 74 10.37 -28.79 -5.18
C PRO A 74 9.14 -28.55 -4.31
N VAL A 75 8.32 -29.59 -4.05
CA VAL A 75 7.10 -29.49 -3.23
C VAL A 75 7.47 -29.24 -1.77
N ARG A 76 8.53 -29.89 -1.29
CA ARG A 76 9.04 -29.65 0.07
C ARG A 76 9.57 -28.22 0.21
N ALA A 77 10.34 -27.72 -0.76
CA ALA A 77 10.86 -26.35 -0.73
C ALA A 77 9.71 -25.32 -0.71
N GLU A 78 8.70 -25.53 -1.53
CA GLU A 78 7.49 -24.68 -1.58
C GLU A 78 6.76 -24.66 -0.24
N ARG A 79 6.50 -25.84 0.34
CA ARG A 79 5.84 -25.95 1.64
C ARG A 79 6.61 -25.20 2.74
N MET A 80 7.93 -25.33 2.78
CA MET A 80 8.77 -24.61 3.77
C MET A 80 8.65 -23.09 3.62
N VAL A 81 8.59 -22.59 2.39
CA VAL A 81 8.39 -21.16 2.10
C VAL A 81 7.00 -20.71 2.55
N GLU A 82 5.94 -21.45 2.20
CA GLU A 82 4.57 -21.10 2.56
C GLU A 82 4.32 -21.14 4.07
N GLU A 83 4.87 -22.13 4.78
CA GLU A 83 4.76 -22.23 6.24
C GLU A 83 5.41 -21.03 6.93
N LEU A 84 6.60 -20.62 6.51
CA LEU A 84 7.27 -19.46 7.09
C LEU A 84 6.56 -18.15 6.68
N ALA A 85 6.20 -18.00 5.41
CA ALA A 85 5.46 -16.83 4.94
C ALA A 85 4.11 -16.69 5.66
N GLY A 86 3.41 -17.78 5.93
CA GLY A 86 2.18 -17.80 6.72
C GLY A 86 2.39 -17.31 8.16
N LYS A 87 3.44 -17.75 8.84
CA LYS A 87 3.80 -17.29 10.19
C LYS A 87 4.13 -15.79 10.19
N ILE A 88 4.89 -15.32 9.20
CA ILE A 88 5.22 -13.90 9.04
C ILE A 88 3.94 -13.07 8.78
N THR A 89 3.09 -13.54 7.88
CA THR A 89 1.83 -12.86 7.54
C THR A 89 0.88 -12.78 8.75
N ALA A 90 0.87 -13.76 9.64
CA ALA A 90 0.09 -13.70 10.87
C ALA A 90 0.51 -12.55 11.80
N VAL A 91 1.78 -12.11 11.73
CA VAL A 91 2.34 -11.04 12.59
C VAL A 91 2.34 -9.67 11.92
N VAL A 92 2.67 -9.61 10.62
CA VAL A 92 2.85 -8.34 9.90
C VAL A 92 1.95 -8.21 8.66
N GLY A 93 0.96 -9.07 8.50
CA GLY A 93 0.09 -9.11 7.32
C GLY A 93 -0.67 -7.81 7.07
N ASP A 94 -0.98 -7.07 8.15
CA ASP A 94 -1.62 -5.76 8.04
C ASP A 94 -0.78 -4.71 7.30
N TYR A 95 0.51 -4.94 7.14
CA TYR A 95 1.41 -4.08 6.37
C TYR A 95 1.67 -4.60 4.96
N VAL A 96 1.33 -5.85 4.65
CA VAL A 96 1.52 -6.45 3.32
C VAL A 96 0.56 -5.79 2.33
N PHE A 97 1.10 -5.21 1.25
CA PHE A 97 0.30 -4.60 0.19
C PHE A 97 0.43 -5.35 -1.16
N ALA A 98 1.48 -6.15 -1.34
CA ALA A 98 1.70 -6.99 -2.51
C ALA A 98 2.54 -8.22 -2.14
N VAL A 99 2.43 -9.28 -2.95
CA VAL A 99 3.20 -10.53 -2.80
C VAL A 99 3.88 -10.84 -4.13
N ASP A 100 5.14 -11.24 -4.07
CA ASP A 100 5.96 -11.59 -5.23
C ASP A 100 5.94 -10.47 -6.30
N ASP A 101 5.63 -10.81 -7.54
CA ASP A 101 5.55 -9.90 -8.69
C ASP A 101 4.16 -9.27 -8.85
N GLU A 102 3.30 -9.34 -7.82
CA GLU A 102 1.98 -8.69 -7.86
C GLU A 102 2.14 -7.20 -8.15
N VAL A 103 1.44 -6.71 -9.15
CA VAL A 103 1.33 -5.30 -9.50
C VAL A 103 0.00 -4.78 -8.94
N PRO A 104 0.00 -4.05 -7.82
CA PRO A 104 -1.23 -3.63 -7.13
C PRO A 104 -2.18 -2.85 -8.03
N GLU A 105 -1.62 -2.02 -8.92
CA GLU A 105 -2.37 -1.23 -9.90
C GLU A 105 -3.16 -2.10 -10.87
N LYS A 106 -2.54 -3.19 -11.33
CA LYS A 106 -3.19 -4.15 -12.22
C LYS A 106 -4.32 -4.88 -11.51
N VAL A 107 -4.07 -5.36 -10.30
CA VAL A 107 -5.09 -6.05 -9.49
C VAL A 107 -6.31 -5.17 -9.27
N ILE A 108 -6.08 -3.90 -8.91
CA ILE A 108 -7.15 -2.92 -8.71
C ILE A 108 -7.88 -2.62 -10.02
N GLY A 109 -7.14 -2.43 -11.12
CA GLY A 109 -7.71 -2.21 -12.44
C GLY A 109 -8.61 -3.36 -12.89
N ASP A 110 -8.18 -4.60 -12.67
CA ASP A 110 -8.96 -5.80 -12.96
C ASP A 110 -10.23 -5.88 -12.08
N LEU A 111 -10.12 -5.55 -10.79
CA LEU A 111 -11.26 -5.50 -9.86
C LEU A 111 -12.27 -4.42 -10.24
N LEU A 112 -11.84 -3.21 -10.54
CA LEU A 112 -12.70 -2.12 -10.97
C LEU A 112 -13.40 -2.47 -12.29
N THR A 113 -12.65 -2.98 -13.26
CA THR A 113 -13.18 -3.40 -14.57
C THR A 113 -14.21 -4.51 -14.43
N SER A 114 -13.92 -5.57 -13.66
CA SER A 114 -14.84 -6.69 -13.47
C SER A 114 -16.12 -6.32 -12.74
N GLN A 115 -16.07 -5.25 -11.94
CA GLN A 115 -17.24 -4.72 -11.22
C GLN A 115 -17.98 -3.61 -12.00
N GLY A 116 -17.48 -3.19 -13.17
CA GLY A 116 -18.01 -2.07 -13.94
C GLY A 116 -17.94 -0.74 -13.16
N ARG A 117 -16.88 -0.55 -12.35
CA ARG A 117 -16.70 0.61 -11.47
C ARG A 117 -15.60 1.52 -11.95
N THR A 118 -15.77 2.80 -11.68
CA THR A 118 -14.85 3.87 -12.05
C THR A 118 -14.27 4.57 -10.81
N ILE A 119 -13.08 5.15 -10.95
CA ILE A 119 -12.40 5.90 -9.90
C ILE A 119 -11.81 7.19 -10.44
N ALA A 120 -11.81 8.22 -9.59
CA ALA A 120 -11.06 9.46 -9.79
C ALA A 120 -10.27 9.82 -8.53
N VAL A 121 -9.18 10.59 -8.68
CA VAL A 121 -8.26 10.90 -7.58
C VAL A 121 -8.08 12.39 -7.35
N ALA A 122 -7.96 12.81 -6.08
CA ALA A 122 -7.60 14.16 -5.66
C ALA A 122 -6.30 14.11 -4.83
N GLU A 123 -5.24 14.68 -5.36
CA GLU A 123 -3.91 14.57 -4.76
C GLU A 123 -3.39 15.92 -4.27
N SER A 124 -2.74 15.91 -3.10
CA SER A 124 -1.98 17.04 -2.58
C SER A 124 -0.50 16.67 -2.46
N CYS A 125 -0.05 16.09 -1.37
CA CYS A 125 1.37 15.78 -1.14
C CYS A 125 1.96 14.73 -2.10
N THR A 126 1.16 13.86 -2.69
CA THR A 126 1.58 12.86 -3.70
C THR A 126 1.73 13.46 -5.10
N ALA A 127 1.06 14.58 -5.38
CA ALA A 127 1.25 15.41 -6.59
C ALA A 127 1.21 14.62 -7.91
N GLY A 128 0.16 13.81 -8.11
CA GLY A 128 -0.07 13.05 -9.34
C GLY A 128 0.51 11.63 -9.35
N MET A 129 1.17 11.18 -8.28
CA MET A 129 1.77 9.84 -8.23
C MET A 129 0.73 8.71 -8.26
N VAL A 130 -0.44 8.90 -7.64
CA VAL A 130 -1.51 7.90 -7.69
C VAL A 130 -2.10 7.82 -9.09
N ALA A 131 -2.36 8.97 -9.71
CA ALA A 131 -2.84 9.06 -11.09
C ALA A 131 -1.85 8.39 -12.07
N ALA A 132 -0.55 8.69 -11.93
CA ALA A 132 0.51 8.08 -12.73
C ALA A 132 0.50 6.55 -12.62
N ARG A 133 0.44 6.01 -11.39
CA ARG A 133 0.43 4.57 -11.14
C ARG A 133 -0.79 3.87 -11.78
N PHE A 134 -1.99 4.47 -11.76
CA PHE A 134 -3.14 3.91 -12.47
C PHE A 134 -2.91 3.82 -13.98
N THR A 135 -2.24 4.80 -14.56
CA THR A 135 -2.02 4.89 -16.01
C THR A 135 -0.83 4.06 -16.51
N GLU A 136 0.01 3.52 -15.63
CA GLU A 136 1.03 2.52 -15.98
C GLU A 136 0.41 1.20 -16.48
N VAL A 137 -0.86 0.93 -16.14
CA VAL A 137 -1.56 -0.27 -16.57
C VAL A 137 -2.29 -0.01 -17.90
N PRO A 138 -1.96 -0.75 -18.98
CA PRO A 138 -2.68 -0.64 -20.25
C PRO A 138 -4.18 -0.90 -20.08
N GLY A 139 -5.01 -0.05 -20.70
CA GLY A 139 -6.47 -0.13 -20.61
C GLY A 139 -7.06 0.53 -19.37
N SER A 140 -6.29 1.31 -18.62
CA SER A 140 -6.75 2.06 -17.43
C SER A 140 -7.90 3.03 -17.70
N SER A 141 -8.06 3.52 -18.95
CA SER A 141 -9.17 4.39 -19.35
C SER A 141 -10.57 3.79 -19.15
N ARG A 142 -10.67 2.47 -18.96
CA ARG A 142 -11.93 1.79 -18.67
C ARG A 142 -12.45 2.05 -17.26
N TYR A 143 -11.57 2.39 -16.32
CA TYR A 143 -11.92 2.57 -14.91
C TYR A 143 -11.40 3.88 -14.30
N PHE A 144 -10.30 4.42 -14.80
CA PHE A 144 -9.70 5.64 -14.28
C PHE A 144 -10.18 6.86 -15.09
N LEU A 145 -11.02 7.71 -14.49
CA LEU A 145 -11.59 8.87 -15.16
C LEU A 145 -10.65 10.09 -15.15
N GLY A 146 -9.68 10.12 -14.25
CA GLY A 146 -8.74 11.21 -14.14
C GLY A 146 -8.47 11.65 -12.71
N GLY A 147 -7.77 12.77 -12.55
CA GLY A 147 -7.43 13.29 -11.23
C GLY A 147 -7.13 14.77 -11.20
N VAL A 148 -7.18 15.35 -10.01
CA VAL A 148 -6.87 16.74 -9.72
C VAL A 148 -5.70 16.80 -8.72
N VAL A 149 -4.64 17.52 -9.06
CA VAL A 149 -3.58 17.90 -8.12
C VAL A 149 -3.96 19.24 -7.50
N ALA A 150 -4.58 19.20 -6.32
CA ALA A 150 -4.99 20.37 -5.54
C ALA A 150 -3.97 20.68 -4.44
N TYR A 151 -2.82 21.27 -4.82
CA TYR A 151 -1.72 21.48 -3.89
C TYR A 151 -1.96 22.64 -2.93
N SER A 152 -2.52 23.74 -3.41
CA SER A 152 -2.90 24.91 -2.59
C SER A 152 -4.32 24.77 -2.00
N ASN A 153 -4.60 25.53 -0.93
CA ASN A 153 -5.95 25.61 -0.36
C ASN A 153 -6.95 26.20 -1.36
N GLU A 154 -6.52 27.18 -2.17
CA GLU A 154 -7.35 27.78 -3.20
C GLU A 154 -7.81 26.75 -4.24
N LEU A 155 -6.91 25.86 -4.69
CA LEU A 155 -7.29 24.79 -5.60
C LEU A 155 -8.18 23.73 -4.94
N LYS A 156 -8.00 23.45 -3.65
CA LYS A 156 -8.92 22.56 -2.90
C LYS A 156 -10.35 23.15 -2.88
N LYS A 157 -10.47 24.44 -2.63
CA LYS A 157 -11.77 25.15 -2.68
C LYS A 157 -12.33 25.18 -4.11
N LYS A 158 -11.57 25.72 -5.04
CA LYS A 158 -12.05 26.04 -6.40
C LYS A 158 -12.39 24.80 -7.22
N LEU A 159 -11.54 23.77 -7.18
CA LEU A 159 -11.70 22.59 -8.03
C LEU A 159 -12.49 21.47 -7.36
N LEU A 160 -12.27 21.26 -6.06
CA LEU A 160 -12.87 20.14 -5.33
C LEU A 160 -14.06 20.58 -4.46
N GLY A 161 -14.28 21.88 -4.29
CA GLY A 161 -15.35 22.43 -3.47
C GLY A 161 -15.17 22.10 -1.97
N VAL A 162 -13.92 22.02 -1.50
CA VAL A 162 -13.66 21.89 -0.07
C VAL A 162 -14.15 23.17 0.62
N PRO A 163 -15.03 23.06 1.65
CA PRO A 163 -15.55 24.23 2.34
C PRO A 163 -14.43 25.04 3.01
N GLU A 164 -14.57 26.37 2.97
CA GLU A 164 -13.58 27.27 3.57
C GLU A 164 -13.49 27.08 5.09
N GLU A 165 -14.62 26.83 5.73
CA GLU A 165 -14.74 26.54 7.16
C GLU A 165 -13.94 25.30 7.54
N VAL A 166 -13.97 24.25 6.72
CA VAL A 166 -13.19 23.02 6.95
C VAL A 166 -11.69 23.32 6.89
N LEU A 167 -11.25 24.14 5.95
CA LEU A 167 -9.85 24.51 5.86
C LEU A 167 -9.41 25.44 6.99
N ALA A 168 -10.29 26.35 7.43
CA ALA A 168 -10.02 27.28 8.52
C ALA A 168 -9.94 26.56 9.88
N GLU A 169 -10.87 25.64 10.16
CA GLU A 169 -10.99 24.95 11.43
C GLU A 169 -10.00 23.77 11.56
N TYR A 170 -9.94 22.92 10.54
CA TYR A 170 -9.16 21.67 10.60
C TYR A 170 -7.83 21.75 9.83
N GLY A 171 -7.66 22.75 8.97
CA GLY A 171 -6.49 22.93 8.10
C GLY A 171 -6.46 21.96 6.92
N ALA A 172 -5.48 22.20 6.03
CA ALA A 172 -5.32 21.42 4.79
C ALA A 172 -5.01 19.94 5.03
N VAL A 173 -4.38 19.60 6.15
CA VAL A 173 -3.99 18.23 6.53
C VAL A 173 -4.87 17.78 7.69
N SER A 174 -5.99 17.19 7.35
CA SER A 174 -7.00 16.69 8.29
C SER A 174 -7.87 15.64 7.62
N GLU A 175 -8.57 14.85 8.42
CA GLU A 175 -9.57 13.89 7.96
C GLU A 175 -10.70 14.60 7.19
N GLN A 176 -11.21 15.70 7.75
CA GLN A 176 -12.30 16.48 7.18
C GLN A 176 -11.94 17.00 5.78
N THR A 177 -10.72 17.52 5.63
CA THR A 177 -10.23 17.99 4.32
C THR A 177 -10.05 16.83 3.34
N ALA A 178 -9.50 15.69 3.78
CA ALA A 178 -9.33 14.51 2.92
C ALA A 178 -10.69 13.97 2.44
N LEU A 179 -11.68 13.87 3.32
CA LEU A 179 -13.04 13.43 2.98
C LEU A 179 -13.72 14.40 2.02
N ALA A 180 -13.63 15.71 2.29
CA ALA A 180 -14.17 16.74 1.40
C ALA A 180 -13.53 16.69 0.01
N MET A 181 -12.21 16.49 -0.08
CA MET A 181 -11.50 16.31 -1.35
C MET A 181 -11.97 15.03 -2.09
N ALA A 182 -12.16 13.92 -1.39
CA ALA A 182 -12.64 12.66 -1.98
C ALA A 182 -14.08 12.78 -2.50
N GLN A 183 -14.96 13.42 -1.75
CA GLN A 183 -16.32 13.72 -2.18
C GLN A 183 -16.33 14.70 -3.38
N GLY A 184 -15.46 15.72 -3.34
CA GLY A 184 -15.31 16.71 -4.37
C GLY A 184 -14.91 16.10 -5.71
N ILE A 185 -13.85 15.28 -5.74
CA ILE A 185 -13.41 14.65 -6.98
C ILE A 185 -14.45 13.67 -7.53
N ARG A 186 -15.12 12.91 -6.66
CA ARG A 186 -16.21 12.02 -7.05
C ARG A 186 -17.36 12.80 -7.70
N ARG A 187 -17.75 13.94 -7.12
CA ARG A 187 -18.84 14.78 -7.61
C ARG A 187 -18.53 15.38 -9.00
N ILE A 188 -17.33 15.93 -9.19
CA ILE A 188 -16.99 16.63 -10.45
C ILE A 188 -16.73 15.68 -11.62
N THR A 189 -16.32 14.43 -11.33
CA THR A 189 -16.02 13.43 -12.37
C THR A 189 -17.16 12.46 -12.62
N GLY A 190 -18.10 12.33 -11.70
CA GLY A 190 -19.13 11.29 -11.74
C GLY A 190 -18.62 9.88 -11.47
N ALA A 191 -17.38 9.71 -10.98
CA ALA A 191 -16.81 8.42 -10.68
C ALA A 191 -17.57 7.69 -9.56
N ASP A 192 -17.56 6.35 -9.60
CA ASP A 192 -18.12 5.52 -8.52
C ASP A 192 -17.34 5.70 -7.22
N PHE A 193 -16.00 5.85 -7.31
CA PHE A 193 -15.12 6.10 -6.19
C PHE A 193 -14.32 7.39 -6.36
N GLY A 194 -14.22 8.16 -5.28
CA GLY A 194 -13.31 9.28 -5.14
C GLY A 194 -12.23 8.94 -4.10
N LEU A 195 -10.97 8.93 -4.51
CA LEU A 195 -9.82 8.72 -3.64
C LEU A 195 -9.10 10.05 -3.43
N ALA A 196 -8.83 10.44 -2.20
CA ALA A 196 -8.13 11.69 -1.92
C ALA A 196 -6.98 11.52 -0.94
N ILE A 197 -5.96 12.35 -1.12
CA ILE A 197 -4.74 12.34 -0.30
C ILE A 197 -4.37 13.77 0.08
N THR A 198 -4.18 14.00 1.38
CA THR A 198 -3.56 15.21 1.90
C THR A 198 -2.57 14.86 3.01
N GLY A 199 -1.47 15.61 3.16
CA GLY A 199 -0.45 15.26 4.14
C GLY A 199 0.78 16.14 4.11
N ILE A 200 1.67 15.90 5.08
CA ILE A 200 2.94 16.58 5.26
C ILE A 200 4.07 15.61 4.94
N ALA A 201 4.59 15.68 3.71
CA ALA A 201 5.66 14.78 3.28
C ALA A 201 7.05 15.18 3.79
N GLY A 202 7.21 16.39 4.30
CA GLY A 202 8.49 16.91 4.81
C GLY A 202 9.44 17.42 3.72
N PRO A 203 10.67 17.83 4.10
CA PRO A 203 11.21 17.84 5.47
C PRO A 203 10.59 18.92 6.37
N GLU A 204 10.02 19.95 5.78
CA GLU A 204 9.38 21.09 6.47
C GLU A 204 7.85 20.94 6.57
N GLY A 205 7.19 21.87 7.24
CA GLY A 205 5.74 21.95 7.36
C GLY A 205 5.14 21.13 8.49
N GLY A 206 5.97 20.39 9.25
CA GLY A 206 5.52 19.66 10.44
C GLY A 206 5.38 20.54 11.66
N THR A 207 4.46 20.19 12.56
CA THR A 207 4.26 20.75 13.89
C THR A 207 4.18 19.63 14.93
N PRO A 208 4.28 19.91 16.24
CA PRO A 208 4.08 18.87 17.26
C PRO A 208 2.74 18.13 17.14
N VAL A 209 1.68 18.81 16.70
CA VAL A 209 0.33 18.25 16.53
C VAL A 209 0.17 17.56 15.18
N LYS A 210 0.83 18.11 14.14
CA LYS A 210 0.79 17.58 12.77
C LYS A 210 2.23 17.33 12.29
N PRO A 211 2.89 16.24 12.70
CA PRO A 211 4.28 15.99 12.38
C PRO A 211 4.50 15.66 10.89
N VAL A 212 5.75 15.78 10.44
CA VAL A 212 6.17 15.23 9.14
C VAL A 212 5.86 13.74 9.07
N GLY A 213 5.35 13.28 7.94
CA GLY A 213 4.85 11.91 7.75
C GLY A 213 3.36 11.75 8.02
N LEU A 214 2.69 12.74 8.62
CA LEU A 214 1.24 12.71 8.79
C LEU A 214 0.55 12.84 7.44
N VAL A 215 -0.26 11.83 7.09
CA VAL A 215 -1.01 11.77 5.84
C VAL A 215 -2.41 11.24 6.13
N TYR A 216 -3.39 11.79 5.42
CA TYR A 216 -4.75 11.26 5.37
C TYR A 216 -5.03 10.75 3.97
N VAL A 217 -5.54 9.51 3.89
CA VAL A 217 -6.01 8.85 2.67
C VAL A 217 -7.49 8.57 2.83
N ALA A 218 -8.32 9.23 2.06
CA ALA A 218 -9.77 9.10 2.11
C ALA A 218 -10.32 8.46 0.83
N LEU A 219 -11.28 7.55 0.98
CA LEU A 219 -12.01 6.92 -0.12
C LEU A 219 -13.51 7.08 0.12
N THR A 220 -14.23 7.56 -0.89
CA THR A 220 -15.70 7.69 -0.87
C THR A 220 -16.31 6.96 -2.05
N GLY A 221 -17.44 6.33 -1.82
CA GLY A 221 -18.27 5.66 -2.82
C GLY A 221 -19.73 5.68 -2.41
N ALA A 222 -20.61 4.99 -3.15
CA ALA A 222 -22.05 4.98 -2.86
C ALA A 222 -22.38 4.42 -1.46
N HIS A 223 -21.61 3.41 -1.00
CA HIS A 223 -21.85 2.70 0.26
C HIS A 223 -20.60 2.60 1.14
N VAL A 224 -19.59 3.42 0.85
CA VAL A 224 -18.34 3.44 1.60
C VAL A 224 -17.84 4.86 1.76
N THR A 225 -17.48 5.18 2.97
CA THR A 225 -16.72 6.39 3.30
C THR A 225 -15.72 5.98 4.37
N VAL A 226 -14.44 6.14 4.08
CA VAL A 226 -13.36 5.76 4.98
C VAL A 226 -12.21 6.75 4.84
N CYS A 227 -11.57 7.08 5.95
CA CYS A 227 -10.36 7.88 5.98
C CYS A 227 -9.32 7.21 6.90
N HIS A 228 -8.12 7.02 6.38
CA HIS A 228 -7.00 6.53 7.17
C HIS A 228 -6.08 7.68 7.53
N ARG A 229 -5.83 7.84 8.82
CA ARG A 229 -4.77 8.69 9.35
C ARG A 229 -3.50 7.86 9.47
N LEU A 230 -2.42 8.30 8.84
CA LEU A 230 -1.15 7.60 8.77
C LEU A 230 -0.04 8.48 9.32
N LEU A 231 0.93 7.88 9.98
CA LEU A 231 2.21 8.50 10.29
C LEU A 231 3.33 7.69 9.64
N LEU A 232 3.70 8.08 8.42
CA LEU A 232 4.65 7.34 7.60
C LEU A 232 6.08 7.77 7.92
N PRO A 233 6.98 6.80 8.15
CA PRO A 233 8.38 7.09 8.44
C PRO A 233 9.19 7.49 7.20
N GLY A 234 10.32 8.15 7.42
CA GLY A 234 11.33 8.37 6.43
C GLY A 234 11.31 9.76 5.78
N VAL A 235 12.12 9.89 4.74
CA VAL A 235 12.26 11.14 3.98
C VAL A 235 11.06 11.37 3.05
N ARG A 236 10.92 12.58 2.53
CA ARG A 236 9.84 13.00 1.64
C ARG A 236 9.48 11.99 0.54
N ALA A 237 10.45 11.40 -0.13
CA ALA A 237 10.21 10.40 -1.16
C ALA A 237 9.55 9.14 -0.58
N ALA A 238 10.02 8.66 0.58
CA ALA A 238 9.48 7.49 1.26
C ALA A 238 8.04 7.72 1.74
N VAL A 239 7.75 8.89 2.31
CA VAL A 239 6.39 9.26 2.73
C VAL A 239 5.43 9.26 1.53
N ARG A 240 5.82 9.89 0.41
CA ARG A 240 4.98 9.95 -0.80
C ARG A 240 4.72 8.56 -1.40
N ILE A 241 5.77 7.75 -1.57
CA ILE A 241 5.65 6.39 -2.11
C ILE A 241 4.83 5.50 -1.16
N GLY A 242 5.13 5.53 0.14
CA GLY A 242 4.38 4.79 1.15
C GLY A 242 2.89 5.16 1.16
N THR A 243 2.58 6.47 1.00
CA THR A 243 1.20 6.94 0.87
C THR A 243 0.48 6.31 -0.32
N VAL A 244 1.13 6.27 -1.49
CA VAL A 244 0.57 5.65 -2.70
C VAL A 244 0.31 4.16 -2.46
N ASN A 245 1.28 3.43 -1.90
CA ASN A 245 1.12 2.01 -1.60
C ASN A 245 -0.05 1.74 -0.62
N VAL A 246 -0.19 2.58 0.42
CA VAL A 246 -1.34 2.47 1.36
C VAL A 246 -2.66 2.79 0.65
N ALA A 247 -2.70 3.79 -0.23
CA ALA A 247 -3.90 4.12 -0.98
C ALA A 247 -4.38 2.95 -1.86
N PHE A 248 -3.46 2.28 -2.56
CA PHE A 248 -3.76 1.08 -3.35
C PHE A 248 -4.19 -0.10 -2.46
N LYS A 249 -3.54 -0.29 -1.31
CA LYS A 249 -3.94 -1.32 -0.34
C LYS A 249 -5.36 -1.08 0.19
N LEU A 250 -5.69 0.16 0.57
CA LEU A 250 -7.03 0.53 1.03
C LEU A 250 -8.08 0.23 -0.05
N LEU A 251 -7.82 0.65 -1.28
CA LEU A 251 -8.74 0.44 -2.40
C LEU A 251 -8.93 -1.06 -2.70
N LYS A 252 -7.84 -1.85 -2.71
CA LYS A 252 -7.91 -3.32 -2.83
C LYS A 252 -8.81 -3.92 -1.76
N GLY A 253 -8.63 -3.52 -0.49
CA GLY A 253 -9.44 -3.98 0.63
C GLY A 253 -10.94 -3.70 0.44
N VAL A 254 -11.29 -2.49 0.02
CA VAL A 254 -12.68 -2.10 -0.23
C VAL A 254 -13.29 -2.88 -1.41
N LEU A 255 -12.54 -3.07 -2.49
CA LEU A 255 -13.02 -3.77 -3.68
C LEU A 255 -13.17 -5.28 -3.49
N THR A 256 -12.38 -5.90 -2.61
CA THR A 256 -12.44 -7.34 -2.34
C THR A 256 -13.47 -7.71 -1.27
N ASN A 257 -13.74 -6.83 -0.30
CA ASN A 257 -14.66 -7.09 0.81
C ASN A 257 -16.11 -6.73 0.44
N ARG A 258 -16.75 -7.55 -0.41
CA ARG A 258 -18.17 -7.44 -0.73
C ARG A 258 -19.04 -7.81 0.49
N GLY A 259 -19.19 -6.90 1.46
CA GLY A 259 -20.21 -7.05 2.49
C GLY A 259 -19.81 -6.83 3.95
N GLN A 260 -18.54 -6.61 4.31
CA GLN A 260 -18.15 -6.26 5.68
C GLN A 260 -17.06 -5.18 5.74
N PRO A 261 -17.41 -3.90 5.55
CA PRO A 261 -16.43 -2.81 5.68
C PRO A 261 -15.89 -2.66 7.12
N ARG A 262 -16.62 -3.12 8.13
CA ARG A 262 -16.35 -2.81 9.55
C ARG A 262 -15.19 -3.58 10.20
N GLN A 263 -14.98 -4.86 9.87
CA GLN A 263 -13.99 -5.68 10.60
C GLN A 263 -12.55 -5.56 10.11
N THR A 264 -12.33 -5.40 8.82
CA THR A 264 -10.97 -5.30 8.26
C THR A 264 -10.35 -3.93 8.54
N LEU A 265 -11.16 -2.88 8.60
CA LEU A 265 -10.72 -1.51 8.85
C LEU A 265 -10.34 -1.28 10.32
N SER A 266 -11.05 -1.89 11.27
CA SER A 266 -10.73 -1.86 12.70
C SER A 266 -9.36 -2.50 12.98
N ARG A 267 -9.09 -3.67 12.39
CA ARG A 267 -7.80 -4.36 12.56
C ARG A 267 -6.62 -3.59 11.95
N LEU A 268 -6.84 -2.90 10.83
CA LEU A 268 -5.80 -2.06 10.20
C LEU A 268 -5.48 -0.81 11.03
N ALA A 269 -6.48 -0.25 11.71
CA ALA A 269 -6.30 0.89 12.61
C ALA A 269 -5.54 0.50 13.88
N GLU A 270 -5.94 -0.59 14.52
CA GLU A 270 -5.29 -1.12 15.73
C GLU A 270 -3.82 -1.53 15.45
N ALA A 271 -3.56 -2.19 14.33
CA ALA A 271 -2.21 -2.61 13.94
C ALA A 271 -1.28 -1.43 13.59
N ALA A 272 -1.84 -0.31 13.13
CA ALA A 272 -1.08 0.90 12.82
C ALA A 272 -0.94 1.86 14.02
N GLY A 273 -1.43 1.49 15.22
CA GLY A 273 -1.46 2.38 16.38
C GLY A 273 -2.38 3.59 16.20
N ILE A 274 -3.47 3.41 15.44
CA ILE A 274 -4.42 4.47 15.13
C ILE A 274 -5.54 4.43 16.17
N GLU A 275 -5.48 5.32 17.16
CA GLU A 275 -6.59 5.56 18.07
C GLU A 275 -7.66 6.41 17.37
N ASN A 276 -8.93 5.97 17.49
CA ASN A 276 -10.16 6.61 17.02
C ASN A 276 -10.50 6.49 15.53
N LEU A 277 -11.25 5.42 15.22
CA LEU A 277 -12.14 5.36 14.06
C LEU A 277 -13.54 5.81 14.52
N THR A 278 -13.93 7.01 14.14
CA THR A 278 -15.34 7.44 14.28
C THR A 278 -16.12 6.97 13.07
N TYR A 279 -17.08 6.11 13.28
CA TYR A 279 -18.07 5.67 12.29
C TYR A 279 -19.37 6.45 12.52
N ASN A 280 -19.82 7.13 11.50
CA ASN A 280 -21.23 7.51 11.35
C ASN A 280 -21.83 6.79 10.15
#